data_6c613664c08beb1f7e4dfe5b77ca87bd
#
_entry.id   6c613664c08beb1f7e4dfe5b77ca87bd
#
_cell.length_a   1.000
_cell.length_b   1.000
_cell.length_c   1.000
_cell.angle_alpha   90.00
_cell.angle_beta   90.00
_cell.angle_gamma   90.00
#
_symmetry.space_group_name_H-M   'P 1'
#
loop_
_entity.id
_entity.type
_entity.pdbx_description
1 polymer ?
#
loop_
_entity_poly.entity_id
_entity_poly.type
_entity_poly.pdbx_seq_one_letter_code
_entity_poly.pdbx_strand_id
1 'polypeptide(L)'
;MEWRKAPLWACLFLLPLMPLRAQEMGFDDNLREAYRLALSLRPAEALQRIPDEGFVEAAYVASLAEAIELLVTEDNTKFPVYEEKFQRRLDKNIKGSSRNYQFLQAEIRLHWAFVYLKFGYELDAALHLRQAYQIAESCREKHPDFGPILKTSGLLRVIIGSVPDKYNWVLSLLNMRGSVSGGLADLRQVSMSGTALATEGQILHALVEGFLMGKPASALEDMQQVLAADEENRLAMFLAASLAMKKGENEVALEMLDGLSVAPAGIPLYYADYLRGEAYLRKGDYLNSISAFRWFLQHQPGQNYIKDAHYKIGLCYWLNGNENDAIAMFEEAKRKGKESTEADKSAAHSLNEKELPNIKLSKIRYLTDGGYYDEAEAILSAITSMDLPSRRDQVEYYYRKARLAHKMGMADAEQYYLETVNMTGQENWYFAPNACLQLGYLYQSQNKLKEAEEYFQRALSYRRHEYKNSIDSKARSALAQLGRI
;
A
#
# COMPACT_ATOMS: atom_id res chain seq x y z
N MET A 1 -48.61 -5.51 61.53
CA MET A 1 -48.33 -4.08 61.80
C MET A 1 -46.82 -3.93 62.04
N GLU A 2 -46.13 -3.47 61.05
CA GLU A 2 -44.88 -2.70 61.14
C GLU A 2 -44.29 -2.53 59.72
N TRP A 3 -44.43 -1.33 59.24
CA TRP A 3 -43.82 -0.91 57.98
C TRP A 3 -42.36 -0.57 58.24
N ARG A 4 -41.44 -1.33 57.68
CA ARG A 4 -40.01 -0.96 57.67
C ARG A 4 -39.74 -0.11 56.42
N LYS A 5 -39.33 1.13 56.67
CA LYS A 5 -38.92 2.14 55.71
C LYS A 5 -37.67 1.64 54.93
N ALA A 6 -37.80 1.55 53.59
CA ALA A 6 -36.62 1.39 52.72
C ALA A 6 -35.87 2.74 52.62
N PRO A 7 -34.53 2.76 52.65
CA PRO A 7 -33.77 4.00 52.59
C PRO A 7 -33.73 4.56 51.18
N LEU A 8 -34.03 5.85 51.08
CA LEU A 8 -34.07 6.73 49.92
C LEU A 8 -32.73 6.96 49.21
N TRP A 9 -31.74 6.08 49.37
CA TRP A 9 -30.40 6.24 48.81
C TRP A 9 -30.10 5.35 47.62
N ALA A 10 -31.06 4.59 47.10
CA ALA A 10 -30.86 3.66 45.98
C ALA A 10 -31.14 4.26 44.57
N CYS A 11 -31.60 5.51 44.48
CA CYS A 11 -31.99 6.13 43.19
C CYS A 11 -30.92 7.06 42.56
N LEU A 12 -29.70 7.13 43.10
CA LEU A 12 -28.70 8.10 42.62
C LEU A 12 -27.56 7.50 41.77
N PHE A 13 -27.68 6.22 41.36
CA PHE A 13 -26.64 5.56 40.53
C PHE A 13 -27.11 5.01 39.18
N LEU A 14 -28.21 5.52 38.65
CA LEU A 14 -28.65 5.26 37.26
C LEU A 14 -28.75 6.57 36.47
N LEU A 15 -27.72 7.39 36.56
CA LEU A 15 -27.40 8.28 35.43
C LEU A 15 -26.76 7.36 34.35
N PRO A 16 -27.38 7.24 33.16
CA PRO A 16 -26.68 6.59 32.06
C PRO A 16 -25.38 7.36 31.89
N LEU A 17 -24.24 6.66 31.95
CA LEU A 17 -22.99 7.13 31.39
C LEU A 17 -23.28 7.39 29.93
N MET A 18 -23.78 8.60 29.62
CA MET A 18 -23.72 9.08 28.25
C MET A 18 -22.25 8.98 27.87
N PRO A 19 -21.92 8.22 26.80
CA PRO A 19 -20.57 8.28 26.30
C PRO A 19 -20.30 9.78 26.07
N LEU A 20 -19.22 10.29 26.67
CA LEU A 20 -18.72 11.61 26.31
C LEU A 20 -18.58 11.56 24.76
N ARG A 21 -19.54 12.18 24.07
CA ARG A 21 -19.40 12.39 22.63
C ARG A 21 -18.11 13.17 22.49
N ALA A 22 -17.07 12.48 22.02
CA ALA A 22 -15.88 13.14 21.56
C ALA A 22 -16.36 14.30 20.67
N GLN A 23 -15.94 15.54 20.97
CA GLN A 23 -16.41 16.68 20.20
C GLN A 23 -15.89 16.50 18.79
N GLU A 24 -16.79 16.10 17.91
CA GLU A 24 -16.56 15.81 16.51
C GLU A 24 -16.26 17.10 15.74
N MET A 25 -15.51 16.98 14.66
CA MET A 25 -15.49 18.01 13.63
C MET A 25 -16.91 18.16 13.08
N GLY A 26 -17.40 19.39 13.04
CA GLY A 26 -18.78 19.70 12.66
C GLY A 26 -18.99 19.66 11.14
N PHE A 27 -19.06 18.47 10.56
CA PHE A 27 -19.45 18.34 9.15
C PHE A 27 -20.95 18.46 9.01
N ASP A 28 -21.42 19.47 8.30
CA ASP A 28 -22.79 19.53 7.81
C ASP A 28 -23.01 18.53 6.64
N ASP A 29 -24.23 18.39 6.17
CA ASP A 29 -24.56 17.41 5.13
C ASP A 29 -23.85 17.69 3.79
N ASN A 30 -23.68 18.97 3.43
CA ASN A 30 -22.95 19.35 2.23
C ASN A 30 -21.46 18.96 2.33
N LEU A 31 -20.86 19.22 3.47
CA LEU A 31 -19.44 18.91 3.69
C LEU A 31 -19.20 17.42 3.84
N ARG A 32 -20.15 16.67 4.45
CA ARG A 32 -20.12 15.20 4.47
C ARG A 32 -20.11 14.62 3.06
N GLU A 33 -20.98 15.14 2.20
CA GLU A 33 -21.05 14.71 0.81
C GLU A 33 -19.79 15.12 0.02
N ALA A 34 -19.28 16.35 0.22
CA ALA A 34 -18.00 16.76 -0.37
C ALA A 34 -16.85 15.84 0.02
N TYR A 35 -16.79 15.46 1.29
CA TYR A 35 -15.79 14.55 1.81
C TYR A 35 -15.92 13.13 1.23
N ARG A 36 -17.15 12.60 1.14
CA ARG A 36 -17.42 11.31 0.47
C ARG A 36 -16.97 11.34 -0.99
N LEU A 37 -17.30 12.42 -1.71
CA LEU A 37 -16.88 12.60 -3.11
C LEU A 37 -15.36 12.67 -3.25
N ALA A 38 -14.65 13.35 -2.36
CA ALA A 38 -13.20 13.39 -2.38
C ALA A 38 -12.60 11.98 -2.22
N LEU A 39 -13.07 11.21 -1.23
CA LEU A 39 -12.65 9.82 -1.01
C LEU A 39 -13.09 8.87 -2.14
N SER A 40 -14.11 9.24 -2.92
CA SER A 40 -14.56 8.49 -4.10
C SER A 40 -13.85 8.90 -5.40
N LEU A 41 -12.72 9.61 -5.32
CA LEU A 41 -11.94 10.13 -6.47
C LEU A 41 -12.74 11.07 -7.38
N ARG A 42 -13.62 11.89 -6.80
CA ARG A 42 -14.44 12.91 -7.47
C ARG A 42 -14.12 14.32 -6.95
N PRO A 43 -12.84 14.76 -7.00
CA PRO A 43 -12.40 16.00 -6.35
C PRO A 43 -13.07 17.25 -6.92
N ALA A 44 -13.34 17.30 -8.23
CA ALA A 44 -13.99 18.46 -8.84
C ALA A 44 -15.41 18.68 -8.28
N GLU A 45 -16.19 17.61 -8.11
CA GLU A 45 -17.52 17.68 -7.53
C GLU A 45 -17.47 17.97 -6.03
N ALA A 46 -16.47 17.41 -5.32
CA ALA A 46 -16.23 17.73 -3.91
C ALA A 46 -15.98 19.23 -3.73
N LEU A 47 -15.08 19.81 -4.53
CA LEU A 47 -14.73 21.24 -4.46
C LEU A 47 -15.93 22.16 -4.82
N GLN A 48 -16.80 21.75 -5.75
CA GLN A 48 -18.02 22.53 -6.07
C GLN A 48 -18.99 22.64 -4.90
N ARG A 49 -18.96 21.68 -3.96
CA ARG A 49 -19.81 21.73 -2.75
C ARG A 49 -19.21 22.55 -1.61
N ILE A 50 -17.99 23.04 -1.77
CA ILE A 50 -17.29 23.85 -0.77
C ILE A 50 -17.17 25.29 -1.28
N PRO A 51 -18.19 26.13 -1.07
CA PRO A 51 -18.18 27.50 -1.59
C PRO A 51 -17.25 28.43 -0.81
N ASP A 52 -16.99 28.15 0.47
CA ASP A 52 -16.15 28.93 1.36
C ASP A 52 -15.26 28.04 2.21
N GLU A 53 -13.94 28.27 2.12
CA GLU A 53 -12.91 27.60 2.91
C GLU A 53 -12.55 28.37 4.20
N GLY A 54 -13.38 29.29 4.63
CA GLY A 54 -13.13 30.11 5.83
C GLY A 54 -13.21 29.34 7.14
N PHE A 55 -13.65 28.08 7.11
CA PHE A 55 -13.75 27.17 8.26
C PHE A 55 -12.79 25.99 8.13
N VAL A 56 -12.32 25.48 9.27
CA VAL A 56 -11.35 24.39 9.38
C VAL A 56 -11.79 23.16 8.59
N GLU A 57 -13.03 22.75 8.76
CA GLU A 57 -13.60 21.53 8.16
C GLU A 57 -13.66 21.63 6.64
N ALA A 58 -14.07 22.78 6.11
CA ALA A 58 -14.11 23.04 4.68
C ALA A 58 -12.70 23.08 4.05
N ALA A 59 -11.78 23.78 4.69
CA ALA A 59 -10.38 23.85 4.26
C ALA A 59 -9.69 22.48 4.29
N TYR A 60 -10.03 21.63 5.26
CA TYR A 60 -9.54 20.25 5.34
C TYR A 60 -10.02 19.41 4.15
N VAL A 61 -11.32 19.38 3.88
CA VAL A 61 -11.89 18.59 2.77
C VAL A 61 -11.40 19.11 1.42
N ALA A 62 -11.28 20.41 1.23
CA ALA A 62 -10.73 21.00 0.01
C ALA A 62 -9.27 20.58 -0.19
N SER A 63 -8.43 20.66 0.86
CA SER A 63 -7.03 20.22 0.80
C SER A 63 -6.90 18.74 0.47
N LEU A 64 -7.75 17.89 1.06
CA LEU A 64 -7.78 16.45 0.79
C LEU A 64 -8.14 16.17 -0.69
N ALA A 65 -9.19 16.82 -1.20
CA ALA A 65 -9.63 16.65 -2.59
C ALA A 65 -8.54 17.04 -3.59
N GLU A 66 -7.88 18.19 -3.38
CA GLU A 66 -6.78 18.67 -4.22
C GLU A 66 -5.55 17.76 -4.14
N ALA A 67 -5.19 17.30 -2.94
CA ALA A 67 -4.07 16.38 -2.76
C ALA A 67 -4.33 15.03 -3.44
N ILE A 68 -5.52 14.45 -3.28
CA ILE A 68 -5.91 13.22 -3.96
C ILE A 68 -5.82 13.38 -5.47
N GLU A 69 -6.32 14.50 -6.02
CA GLU A 69 -6.26 14.75 -7.45
C GLU A 69 -4.81 14.78 -7.95
N LEU A 70 -3.91 15.51 -7.29
CA LEU A 70 -2.51 15.58 -7.67
C LEU A 70 -1.79 14.24 -7.53
N LEU A 71 -2.06 13.49 -6.45
CA LEU A 71 -1.44 12.19 -6.20
C LEU A 71 -1.83 11.14 -7.23
N VAL A 72 -3.07 11.21 -7.73
CA VAL A 72 -3.62 10.25 -8.70
C VAL A 72 -3.26 10.63 -10.14
N THR A 73 -3.40 11.92 -10.50
CA THR A 73 -3.25 12.36 -11.90
C THR A 73 -1.82 12.75 -12.25
N GLU A 74 -0.98 13.10 -11.28
CA GLU A 74 0.36 13.68 -11.49
C GLU A 74 0.34 14.93 -12.40
N ASP A 75 -0.74 15.71 -12.35
CA ASP A 75 -0.97 16.86 -13.23
C ASP A 75 -0.09 18.06 -12.86
N ASN A 76 0.98 18.24 -13.62
CA ASN A 76 1.92 19.35 -13.44
C ASN A 76 1.30 20.74 -13.69
N THR A 77 0.15 20.81 -14.38
CA THR A 77 -0.51 22.10 -14.65
C THR A 77 -1.34 22.57 -13.47
N LYS A 78 -1.88 21.65 -12.68
CA LYS A 78 -2.65 21.93 -11.47
C LYS A 78 -1.76 22.14 -10.23
N PHE A 79 -0.58 21.56 -10.21
CA PHE A 79 0.34 21.64 -9.08
C PHE A 79 0.56 23.08 -8.58
N PRO A 80 1.00 24.06 -9.40
CA PRO A 80 1.25 25.43 -8.90
C PRO A 80 -0.02 26.13 -8.41
N VAL A 81 -1.18 25.84 -9.02
CA VAL A 81 -2.47 26.42 -8.60
C VAL A 81 -2.88 25.92 -7.22
N TYR A 82 -2.72 24.63 -6.97
CA TYR A 82 -3.08 24.04 -5.68
C TYR A 82 -2.02 24.35 -4.60
N GLU A 83 -0.75 24.49 -4.99
CA GLU A 83 0.31 24.95 -4.08
C GLU A 83 0.03 26.36 -3.55
N GLU A 84 -0.42 27.28 -4.40
CA GLU A 84 -0.83 28.62 -3.95
C GLU A 84 -1.98 28.57 -2.95
N LYS A 85 -2.98 27.71 -3.18
CA LYS A 85 -4.07 27.50 -2.23
C LYS A 85 -3.59 26.87 -0.93
N PHE A 86 -2.67 25.91 -0.98
CA PHE A 86 -2.04 25.35 0.20
C PHE A 86 -1.33 26.43 1.02
N GLN A 87 -0.52 27.29 0.40
CA GLN A 87 0.16 28.39 1.08
C GLN A 87 -0.83 29.35 1.75
N ARG A 88 -1.93 29.68 1.07
CA ARG A 88 -3.00 30.50 1.66
C ARG A 88 -3.65 29.84 2.89
N ARG A 89 -3.83 28.52 2.90
CA ARG A 89 -4.36 27.78 4.05
C ARG A 89 -3.37 27.68 5.22
N LEU A 90 -2.10 27.90 4.98
CA LEU A 90 -1.10 28.02 6.06
C LEU A 90 -1.26 29.37 6.81
N ASP A 91 -1.81 30.38 6.17
CA ASP A 91 -2.10 31.68 6.78
C ASP A 91 -3.24 31.54 7.80
N LYS A 92 -3.18 32.35 8.87
CA LYS A 92 -4.01 32.21 10.07
C LYS A 92 -5.45 32.72 9.94
N ASN A 93 -6.01 32.81 8.73
CA ASN A 93 -7.34 33.41 8.51
C ASN A 93 -8.49 32.42 8.57
N ILE A 94 -8.22 31.14 8.78
CA ILE A 94 -9.23 30.07 8.83
C ILE A 94 -9.81 29.98 10.23
N LYS A 95 -11.14 30.07 10.36
CA LYS A 95 -11.86 30.05 11.62
C LYS A 95 -12.04 28.64 12.14
N GLY A 96 -11.84 28.45 13.44
CA GLY A 96 -12.04 27.17 14.13
C GLY A 96 -11.55 27.24 15.57
N SER A 97 -11.80 26.18 16.35
CA SER A 97 -11.22 26.05 17.69
C SER A 97 -9.70 25.84 17.58
N SER A 98 -8.95 26.17 18.63
CA SER A 98 -7.48 26.00 18.65
C SER A 98 -7.06 24.56 18.27
N ARG A 99 -7.75 23.54 18.77
CA ARG A 99 -7.47 22.12 18.45
C ARG A 99 -7.85 21.74 17.03
N ASN A 100 -9.00 22.20 16.52
CA ASN A 100 -9.42 21.97 15.13
C ASN A 100 -8.44 22.65 14.16
N TYR A 101 -7.99 23.86 14.49
CA TYR A 101 -6.98 24.56 13.71
C TYR A 101 -5.63 23.81 13.71
N GLN A 102 -5.18 23.28 14.84
CA GLN A 102 -3.96 22.47 14.91
C GLN A 102 -4.10 21.19 14.08
N PHE A 103 -5.26 20.54 14.14
CA PHE A 103 -5.57 19.39 13.28
C PHE A 103 -5.44 19.76 11.79
N LEU A 104 -6.12 20.84 11.35
CA LEU A 104 -6.02 21.32 9.98
C LEU A 104 -4.58 21.57 9.56
N GLN A 105 -3.81 22.29 10.39
CA GLN A 105 -2.43 22.64 10.08
C GLN A 105 -1.51 21.40 10.00
N ALA A 106 -1.78 20.36 10.75
CA ALA A 106 -1.08 19.09 10.63
C ALA A 106 -1.48 18.32 9.35
N GLU A 107 -2.78 18.25 9.05
CA GLU A 107 -3.32 17.53 7.90
C GLU A 107 -2.90 18.14 6.56
N ILE A 108 -3.07 19.44 6.38
CA ILE A 108 -2.69 20.06 5.10
C ILE A 108 -1.20 19.94 4.81
N ARG A 109 -0.34 19.98 5.85
CA ARG A 109 1.09 19.71 5.68
C ARG A 109 1.37 18.24 5.36
N LEU A 110 0.63 17.32 5.94
CA LEU A 110 0.74 15.89 5.64
C LEU A 110 0.30 15.59 4.20
N HIS A 111 -0.82 16.15 3.76
CA HIS A 111 -1.27 16.06 2.37
C HIS A 111 -0.19 16.54 1.40
N TRP A 112 0.37 17.72 1.67
CA TRP A 112 1.39 18.32 0.83
C TRP A 112 2.76 17.65 0.95
N ALA A 113 3.09 17.04 2.07
CA ALA A 113 4.28 16.19 2.16
C ALA A 113 4.22 15.03 1.16
N PHE A 114 3.06 14.37 1.03
CA PHE A 114 2.86 13.31 0.02
C PHE A 114 2.88 13.86 -1.41
N VAL A 115 2.25 15.01 -1.66
CA VAL A 115 2.25 15.67 -2.98
C VAL A 115 3.68 16.03 -3.37
N TYR A 116 4.44 16.71 -2.51
CA TYR A 116 5.83 17.06 -2.78
C TYR A 116 6.70 15.83 -3.06
N LEU A 117 6.54 14.75 -2.27
CA LEU A 117 7.26 13.50 -2.51
C LEU A 117 6.93 12.90 -3.88
N LYS A 118 5.64 12.92 -4.27
CA LYS A 118 5.16 12.41 -5.56
C LYS A 118 5.75 13.18 -6.74
N PHE A 119 5.93 14.49 -6.60
CA PHE A 119 6.47 15.37 -7.62
C PHE A 119 8.00 15.54 -7.56
N GLY A 120 8.69 14.83 -6.63
CA GLY A 120 10.16 14.83 -6.54
C GLY A 120 10.76 15.96 -5.72
N TYR A 121 9.97 16.68 -4.91
CA TYR A 121 10.41 17.72 -3.99
C TYR A 121 10.68 17.13 -2.59
N GLU A 122 11.69 16.27 -2.49
CA GLU A 122 11.96 15.48 -1.28
C GLU A 122 12.26 16.32 -0.03
N LEU A 123 12.97 17.46 -0.19
CA LEU A 123 13.29 18.34 0.94
C LEU A 123 12.05 19.03 1.50
N ASP A 124 11.17 19.53 0.63
CA ASP A 124 9.92 20.16 1.03
C ASP A 124 8.99 19.14 1.69
N ALA A 125 8.93 17.93 1.13
CA ALA A 125 8.19 16.81 1.72
C ALA A 125 8.66 16.52 3.15
N ALA A 126 9.98 16.39 3.38
CA ALA A 126 10.55 16.14 4.69
C ALA A 126 10.28 17.26 5.69
N LEU A 127 10.37 18.54 5.24
CA LEU A 127 10.07 19.71 6.06
C LEU A 127 8.61 19.71 6.52
N HIS A 128 7.67 19.53 5.60
CA HIS A 128 6.25 19.52 5.91
C HIS A 128 5.84 18.32 6.74
N LEU A 129 6.42 17.14 6.51
CA LEU A 129 6.21 15.95 7.34
C LEU A 129 6.65 16.20 8.80
N ARG A 130 7.81 16.81 9.00
CA ARG A 130 8.31 17.17 10.34
C ARG A 130 7.39 18.16 11.04
N GLN A 131 6.95 19.20 10.34
CA GLN A 131 6.04 20.20 10.90
C GLN A 131 4.68 19.58 11.25
N ALA A 132 4.13 18.73 10.38
CA ALA A 132 2.91 17.99 10.65
C ALA A 132 3.02 17.14 11.92
N TYR A 133 4.14 16.40 12.07
CA TYR A 133 4.44 15.61 13.26
C TYR A 133 4.46 16.44 14.54
N GLN A 134 5.21 17.54 14.55
CA GLN A 134 5.33 18.43 15.72
C GLN A 134 3.97 19.00 16.14
N ILE A 135 3.15 19.44 15.18
CA ILE A 135 1.82 19.99 15.45
C ILE A 135 0.89 18.87 15.97
N ALA A 136 0.90 17.69 15.34
CA ALA A 136 0.03 16.60 15.72
C ALA A 136 0.33 16.08 17.13
N GLU A 137 1.60 15.87 17.48
CA GLU A 137 1.99 15.41 18.82
C GLU A 137 1.67 16.50 19.88
N SER A 138 1.95 17.78 19.59
CA SER A 138 1.57 18.86 20.49
C SER A 138 0.04 18.97 20.70
N CYS A 139 -0.74 18.76 19.64
CA CYS A 139 -2.21 18.74 19.74
C CYS A 139 -2.69 17.56 20.59
N ARG A 140 -2.13 16.38 20.39
CA ARG A 140 -2.45 15.16 21.14
C ARG A 140 -2.15 15.30 22.63
N GLU A 141 -1.01 15.90 22.97
CA GLU A 141 -0.62 16.14 24.37
C GLU A 141 -1.53 17.16 25.06
N LYS A 142 -1.90 18.25 24.35
CA LYS A 142 -2.74 19.31 24.93
C LYS A 142 -4.22 18.97 24.97
N HIS A 143 -4.68 18.12 24.05
CA HIS A 143 -6.09 17.76 23.85
C HIS A 143 -6.26 16.24 23.72
N PRO A 144 -6.02 15.44 24.79
CA PRO A 144 -6.05 13.98 24.73
C PRO A 144 -7.45 13.41 24.42
N ASP A 145 -8.50 14.21 24.60
CA ASP A 145 -9.90 13.88 24.28
C ASP A 145 -10.27 14.19 22.82
N PHE A 146 -9.36 14.80 22.04
CA PHE A 146 -9.62 15.18 20.66
C PHE A 146 -9.32 14.04 19.68
N GLY A 147 -10.29 13.14 19.45
CA GLY A 147 -10.18 11.96 18.60
C GLY A 147 -9.68 12.20 17.17
N PRO A 148 -10.08 13.27 16.44
CA PRO A 148 -9.62 13.52 15.08
C PRO A 148 -8.11 13.53 14.89
N ILE A 149 -7.33 14.00 15.87
CA ILE A 149 -5.88 14.06 15.76
C ILE A 149 -5.21 12.69 15.72
N LEU A 150 -5.89 11.64 16.20
CA LEU A 150 -5.38 10.26 16.15
C LEU A 150 -5.18 9.76 14.73
N LYS A 151 -5.98 10.25 13.76
CA LYS A 151 -5.78 9.94 12.35
C LYS A 151 -4.41 10.41 11.87
N THR A 152 -4.10 11.68 12.10
CA THR A 152 -2.85 12.32 11.69
C THR A 152 -1.65 11.75 12.45
N SER A 153 -1.72 11.75 13.79
CA SER A 153 -0.62 11.23 14.62
C SER A 153 -0.40 9.73 14.40
N GLY A 154 -1.47 8.96 14.21
CA GLY A 154 -1.40 7.54 13.89
C GLY A 154 -0.65 7.27 12.58
N LEU A 155 -1.05 7.94 11.49
CA LEU A 155 -0.38 7.81 10.20
C LEU A 155 1.09 8.26 10.26
N LEU A 156 1.37 9.39 10.89
CA LEU A 156 2.75 9.89 11.07
C LEU A 156 3.61 8.92 11.87
N ARG A 157 3.09 8.33 12.95
CA ARG A 157 3.79 7.31 13.74
C ARG A 157 4.10 6.06 12.94
N VAL A 158 3.18 5.63 12.06
CA VAL A 158 3.43 4.52 11.13
C VAL A 158 4.55 4.88 10.16
N ILE A 159 4.47 6.03 9.49
CA ILE A 159 5.47 6.45 8.50
C ILE A 159 6.86 6.51 9.15
N ILE A 160 6.99 7.18 10.29
CA ILE A 160 8.25 7.34 11.00
C ILE A 160 8.77 6.00 11.51
N GLY A 161 7.89 5.15 12.08
CA GLY A 161 8.23 3.82 12.57
C GLY A 161 8.60 2.82 11.47
N SER A 162 8.30 3.14 10.20
CA SER A 162 8.67 2.33 9.03
C SER A 162 9.99 2.73 8.40
N VAL A 163 10.60 3.82 8.87
CA VAL A 163 11.91 4.29 8.36
C VAL A 163 12.99 3.26 8.73
N PRO A 164 13.82 2.81 7.76
CA PRO A 164 14.89 1.86 8.04
C PRO A 164 15.88 2.36 9.10
N ASP A 165 16.38 1.44 9.95
CA ASP A 165 17.27 1.75 11.09
C ASP A 165 18.49 2.60 10.73
N LYS A 166 19.05 2.43 9.52
CA LYS A 166 20.17 3.22 9.05
C LYS A 166 19.90 4.73 9.01
N TYR A 167 18.63 5.16 9.06
CA TYR A 167 18.20 6.55 9.11
C TYR A 167 17.69 6.98 10.48
N ASN A 168 17.69 6.10 11.51
CA ASN A 168 17.22 6.44 12.85
C ASN A 168 17.97 7.61 13.48
N TRP A 169 19.23 7.81 13.12
CA TRP A 169 20.00 8.98 13.55
C TRP A 169 19.39 10.30 13.04
N VAL A 170 18.82 10.32 11.81
CA VAL A 170 18.12 11.49 11.26
C VAL A 170 16.85 11.74 12.05
N LEU A 171 16.04 10.68 12.30
CA LEU A 171 14.82 10.79 13.09
C LEU A 171 15.09 11.29 14.50
N SER A 172 16.17 10.80 15.13
CA SER A 172 16.62 11.26 16.46
C SER A 172 17.03 12.72 16.44
N LEU A 173 17.80 13.14 15.41
CA LEU A 173 18.21 14.55 15.24
C LEU A 173 16.99 15.47 15.03
N LEU A 174 15.95 14.98 14.34
CA LEU A 174 14.70 15.71 14.11
C LEU A 174 13.73 15.61 15.29
N ASN A 175 14.08 14.88 16.34
CA ASN A 175 13.23 14.57 17.51
C ASN A 175 11.88 13.95 17.12
N MET A 176 11.91 12.99 16.18
CA MET A 176 10.73 12.27 15.69
C MET A 176 10.78 10.81 16.18
N ARG A 177 9.68 10.34 16.75
CA ARG A 177 9.54 8.97 17.25
C ARG A 177 8.34 8.30 16.58
N GLY A 178 8.56 7.14 15.98
CA GLY A 178 7.52 6.35 15.33
C GLY A 178 7.21 5.06 16.08
N SER A 179 6.03 4.53 15.83
CA SER A 179 5.60 3.22 16.28
C SER A 179 4.53 2.70 15.30
N VAL A 180 4.88 1.70 14.52
CA VAL A 180 3.93 1.11 13.55
C VAL A 180 2.72 0.53 14.28
N SER A 181 2.94 -0.24 15.36
CA SER A 181 1.85 -0.84 16.14
C SER A 181 0.98 0.20 16.85
N GLY A 182 1.61 1.24 17.45
CA GLY A 182 0.89 2.33 18.10
C GLY A 182 0.08 3.17 17.10
N GLY A 183 0.68 3.49 15.94
CA GLY A 183 -0.01 4.22 14.89
C GLY A 183 -1.17 3.45 14.27
N LEU A 184 -1.01 2.12 14.09
CA LEU A 184 -2.09 1.25 13.61
C LEU A 184 -3.26 1.20 14.62
N ALA A 185 -2.98 1.13 15.93
CA ALA A 185 -4.01 1.17 16.96
C ALA A 185 -4.77 2.51 16.95
N ASP A 186 -4.06 3.63 16.79
CA ASP A 186 -4.68 4.97 16.64
C ASP A 186 -5.61 5.02 15.42
N LEU A 187 -5.17 4.54 14.24
CA LEU A 187 -5.98 4.48 13.03
C LEU A 187 -7.22 3.59 13.19
N ARG A 188 -7.06 2.44 13.86
CA ARG A 188 -8.18 1.55 14.17
C ARG A 188 -9.21 2.23 15.09
N GLN A 189 -8.76 2.98 16.08
CA GLN A 189 -9.67 3.75 16.94
C GLN A 189 -10.48 4.77 16.13
N VAL A 190 -9.86 5.46 15.17
CA VAL A 190 -10.57 6.38 14.27
C VAL A 190 -11.56 5.64 13.38
N SER A 191 -11.18 4.50 12.80
CA SER A 191 -12.08 3.71 11.93
C SER A 191 -13.35 3.24 12.64
N MET A 192 -13.28 3.03 13.95
CA MET A 192 -14.38 2.57 14.80
C MET A 192 -15.12 3.71 15.50
N SER A 193 -14.75 4.98 15.27
CA SER A 193 -15.25 6.12 16.04
C SER A 193 -16.71 6.51 15.74
N GLY A 194 -17.27 6.08 14.59
CA GLY A 194 -18.58 6.52 14.10
C GLY A 194 -18.62 8.00 13.69
N THR A 195 -17.48 8.68 13.62
CA THR A 195 -17.35 10.08 13.20
C THR A 195 -17.26 10.21 11.68
N ALA A 196 -17.30 11.42 11.15
CA ALA A 196 -17.10 11.67 9.72
C ALA A 196 -15.74 11.14 9.19
N LEU A 197 -14.71 11.07 10.04
CA LEU A 197 -13.37 10.57 9.66
C LEU A 197 -13.23 9.03 9.67
N ALA A 198 -14.27 8.29 10.07
CA ALA A 198 -14.19 6.84 10.23
C ALA A 198 -13.81 6.12 8.93
N THR A 199 -14.41 6.50 7.81
CA THR A 199 -14.12 5.91 6.49
C THR A 199 -12.65 6.12 6.08
N GLU A 200 -12.12 7.34 6.23
CA GLU A 200 -10.71 7.61 5.94
C GLU A 200 -9.79 6.86 6.91
N GLY A 201 -10.16 6.80 8.20
CA GLY A 201 -9.46 5.98 9.19
C GLY A 201 -9.41 4.50 8.80
N GLN A 202 -10.50 3.95 8.29
CA GLN A 202 -10.59 2.57 7.80
C GLN A 202 -9.71 2.34 6.56
N ILE A 203 -9.74 3.26 5.59
CA ILE A 203 -8.88 3.23 4.40
C ILE A 203 -7.39 3.26 4.80
N LEU A 204 -7.00 4.19 5.67
CA LEU A 204 -5.61 4.31 6.14
C LEU A 204 -5.16 3.09 6.95
N HIS A 205 -6.04 2.55 7.81
CA HIS A 205 -5.79 1.32 8.57
C HIS A 205 -5.53 0.15 7.61
N ALA A 206 -6.40 -0.06 6.62
CA ALA A 206 -6.26 -1.12 5.63
C ALA A 206 -4.99 -0.97 4.78
N LEU A 207 -4.62 0.25 4.39
CA LEU A 207 -3.36 0.51 3.70
C LEU A 207 -2.15 0.06 4.52
N VAL A 208 -2.10 0.43 5.80
CA VAL A 208 -1.00 0.03 6.70
C VAL A 208 -1.00 -1.47 6.92
N GLU A 209 -2.13 -2.05 7.25
CA GLU A 209 -2.25 -3.48 7.55
C GLU A 209 -1.92 -4.35 6.33
N GLY A 210 -2.48 -4.00 5.17
CA GLY A 210 -2.29 -4.77 3.94
C GLY A 210 -0.91 -4.62 3.33
N PHE A 211 -0.37 -3.41 3.23
CA PHE A 211 0.87 -3.16 2.51
C PHE A 211 2.12 -3.17 3.39
N LEU A 212 2.02 -2.68 4.62
CA LEU A 212 3.17 -2.60 5.52
C LEU A 212 3.26 -3.83 6.44
N MET A 213 2.13 -4.25 7.04
CA MET A 213 2.12 -5.39 7.96
C MET A 213 1.98 -6.75 7.26
N GLY A 214 1.75 -6.77 5.94
CA GLY A 214 1.65 -7.99 5.15
C GLY A 214 0.37 -8.81 5.41
N LYS A 215 -0.70 -8.17 5.84
CA LYS A 215 -2.01 -8.78 6.12
C LYS A 215 -3.07 -8.35 5.08
N PRO A 216 -2.93 -8.74 3.81
CA PRO A 216 -3.85 -8.26 2.77
C PRO A 216 -5.27 -8.84 2.91
N ALA A 217 -5.46 -9.95 3.62
CA ALA A 217 -6.78 -10.56 3.77
C ALA A 217 -7.71 -9.69 4.63
N SER A 218 -7.30 -9.32 5.86
CA SER A 218 -8.09 -8.45 6.74
C SER A 218 -8.26 -7.05 6.16
N ALA A 219 -7.23 -6.52 5.51
CA ALA A 219 -7.30 -5.23 4.84
C ALA A 219 -8.31 -5.23 3.66
N LEU A 220 -8.42 -6.35 2.92
CA LEU A 220 -9.42 -6.50 1.87
C LEU A 220 -10.83 -6.54 2.45
N GLU A 221 -11.05 -7.22 3.57
CA GLU A 221 -12.33 -7.23 4.29
C GLU A 221 -12.73 -5.81 4.72
N ASP A 222 -11.80 -5.01 5.24
CA ASP A 222 -12.04 -3.60 5.57
C ASP A 222 -12.49 -2.79 4.35
N MET A 223 -11.86 -2.98 3.18
CA MET A 223 -12.28 -2.30 1.95
C MET A 223 -13.61 -2.78 1.42
N GLN A 224 -13.95 -4.06 1.55
CA GLN A 224 -15.27 -4.59 1.22
C GLN A 224 -16.37 -3.98 2.11
N GLN A 225 -16.09 -3.71 3.39
CA GLN A 225 -17.03 -3.00 4.26
C GLN A 225 -17.23 -1.54 3.83
N VAL A 226 -16.17 -0.85 3.40
CA VAL A 226 -16.29 0.50 2.84
C VAL A 226 -17.16 0.49 1.59
N LEU A 227 -16.96 -0.48 0.70
CA LEU A 227 -17.74 -0.66 -0.53
C LEU A 227 -19.21 -1.03 -0.25
N ALA A 228 -19.47 -1.84 0.77
CA ALA A 228 -20.84 -2.17 1.18
C ALA A 228 -21.62 -0.93 1.67
N ALA A 229 -20.92 0.10 2.20
CA ALA A 229 -21.52 1.36 2.62
C ALA A 229 -21.60 2.40 1.48
N ASP A 230 -20.68 2.36 0.52
CA ASP A 230 -20.59 3.26 -0.65
C ASP A 230 -20.03 2.48 -1.84
N GLU A 231 -20.90 1.84 -2.62
CA GLU A 231 -20.53 1.02 -3.78
C GLU A 231 -19.84 1.83 -4.89
N GLU A 232 -20.01 3.16 -4.92
CA GLU A 232 -19.39 4.05 -5.87
C GLU A 232 -17.98 4.54 -5.42
N ASN A 233 -17.49 4.10 -4.26
CA ASN A 233 -16.20 4.53 -3.73
C ASN A 233 -15.04 3.95 -4.55
N ARG A 234 -14.61 4.72 -5.55
CA ARG A 234 -13.55 4.32 -6.50
C ARG A 234 -12.18 4.14 -5.83
N LEU A 235 -11.88 4.89 -4.76
CA LEU A 235 -10.64 4.69 -4.01
C LEU A 235 -10.66 3.34 -3.29
N ALA A 236 -11.77 2.99 -2.65
CA ALA A 236 -11.93 1.69 -2.00
C ALA A 236 -11.89 0.53 -3.03
N MET A 237 -12.52 0.67 -4.20
CA MET A 237 -12.40 -0.33 -5.29
C MET A 237 -10.95 -0.52 -5.72
N PHE A 238 -10.23 0.57 -5.95
CA PHE A 238 -8.82 0.51 -6.35
C PHE A 238 -7.94 -0.17 -5.29
N LEU A 239 -8.17 0.16 -4.01
CA LEU A 239 -7.43 -0.46 -2.91
C LEU A 239 -7.81 -1.92 -2.73
N ALA A 240 -9.09 -2.27 -2.84
CA ALA A 240 -9.56 -3.66 -2.83
C ALA A 240 -8.91 -4.49 -3.94
N ALA A 241 -8.86 -3.96 -5.18
CA ALA A 241 -8.16 -4.61 -6.29
C ALA A 241 -6.68 -4.85 -5.97
N SER A 242 -6.00 -3.83 -5.46
CA SER A 242 -4.57 -3.91 -5.11
C SER A 242 -4.31 -4.92 -4.00
N LEU A 243 -5.18 -5.00 -2.99
CA LEU A 243 -5.10 -5.95 -1.88
C LEU A 243 -5.43 -7.37 -2.32
N ALA A 244 -6.43 -7.55 -3.19
CA ALA A 244 -6.77 -8.84 -3.80
C ALA A 244 -5.60 -9.38 -4.62
N MET A 245 -4.96 -8.54 -5.44
CA MET A 245 -3.73 -8.92 -6.15
C MET A 245 -2.60 -9.35 -5.21
N LYS A 246 -2.44 -8.66 -4.09
CA LYS A 246 -1.41 -8.98 -3.09
C LYS A 246 -1.71 -10.29 -2.34
N LYS A 247 -2.98 -10.60 -2.13
CA LYS A 247 -3.45 -11.86 -1.54
C LYS A 247 -3.28 -13.04 -2.50
N GLY A 248 -3.36 -12.79 -3.81
CA GLY A 248 -3.38 -13.79 -4.87
C GLY A 248 -4.82 -14.15 -5.31
N GLU A 249 -5.76 -13.26 -5.10
CA GLU A 249 -7.16 -13.37 -5.56
C GLU A 249 -7.36 -12.51 -6.82
N ASN A 250 -6.73 -12.95 -7.89
CA ASN A 250 -6.59 -12.15 -9.10
C ASN A 250 -7.92 -11.91 -9.84
N GLU A 251 -8.87 -12.86 -9.80
CA GLU A 251 -10.21 -12.68 -10.39
C GLU A 251 -11.00 -11.59 -9.63
N VAL A 252 -10.92 -11.56 -8.30
CA VAL A 252 -11.52 -10.47 -7.50
C VAL A 252 -10.90 -9.12 -7.86
N ALA A 253 -9.58 -9.10 -8.08
CA ALA A 253 -8.90 -7.88 -8.50
C ALA A 253 -9.38 -7.40 -9.88
N LEU A 254 -9.55 -8.30 -10.86
CA LEU A 254 -10.06 -7.98 -12.18
C LEU A 254 -11.49 -7.43 -12.11
N GLU A 255 -12.37 -8.04 -11.32
CA GLU A 255 -13.74 -7.56 -11.11
C GLU A 255 -13.76 -6.12 -10.58
N MET A 256 -12.95 -5.83 -9.55
CA MET A 256 -12.85 -4.47 -9.00
C MET A 256 -12.28 -3.46 -10.01
N LEU A 257 -11.27 -3.86 -10.80
CA LEU A 257 -10.67 -3.02 -11.83
C LEU A 257 -11.65 -2.76 -12.99
N ASP A 258 -12.50 -3.71 -13.34
CA ASP A 258 -13.54 -3.54 -14.34
C ASP A 258 -14.63 -2.59 -13.84
N GLY A 259 -15.03 -2.69 -12.58
CA GLY A 259 -15.92 -1.74 -11.92
C GLY A 259 -15.42 -0.30 -12.00
N LEU A 260 -14.11 -0.07 -11.84
CA LEU A 260 -13.48 1.25 -11.99
C LEU A 260 -13.59 1.80 -13.41
N SER A 261 -13.58 0.96 -14.43
CA SER A 261 -13.65 1.37 -15.84
C SER A 261 -15.04 1.82 -16.28
N VAL A 262 -16.08 1.25 -15.68
CA VAL A 262 -17.48 1.58 -15.99
C VAL A 262 -18.04 2.69 -15.10
N ALA A 263 -17.33 3.07 -14.05
CA ALA A 263 -17.75 4.16 -13.16
C ALA A 263 -17.68 5.50 -13.89
N PRO A 264 -18.82 6.19 -14.13
CA PRO A 264 -18.90 7.32 -15.07
C PRO A 264 -18.31 8.62 -14.55
N ALA A 265 -18.02 8.72 -13.25
CA ALA A 265 -17.63 9.97 -12.61
C ALA A 265 -16.29 9.84 -11.88
N GLY A 266 -15.52 10.92 -11.86
CA GLY A 266 -14.27 11.06 -11.13
C GLY A 266 -13.04 11.26 -12.01
N ILE A 267 -11.90 11.41 -11.36
CA ILE A 267 -10.62 11.58 -12.05
C ILE A 267 -10.19 10.26 -12.70
N PRO A 268 -9.49 10.33 -13.86
CA PRO A 268 -8.95 9.14 -14.49
C PRO A 268 -7.91 8.48 -13.58
N LEU A 269 -8.02 7.18 -13.42
CA LEU A 269 -7.10 6.38 -12.61
C LEU A 269 -6.31 5.44 -13.54
N TYR A 270 -5.43 6.02 -14.37
CA TYR A 270 -4.67 5.26 -15.37
C TYR A 270 -3.81 4.15 -14.77
N TYR A 271 -3.35 4.32 -13.53
CA TYR A 271 -2.64 3.26 -12.83
C TYR A 271 -3.50 2.00 -12.59
N ALA A 272 -4.83 2.10 -12.60
CA ALA A 272 -5.70 0.92 -12.58
C ALA A 272 -5.55 0.08 -13.86
N ASP A 273 -5.30 0.71 -15.02
CA ASP A 273 -5.03 -0.01 -16.27
C ASP A 273 -3.68 -0.72 -16.24
N TYR A 274 -2.66 -0.11 -15.60
CA TYR A 274 -1.41 -0.80 -15.33
C TYR A 274 -1.62 -2.04 -14.45
N LEU A 275 -2.41 -1.94 -13.37
CA LEU A 275 -2.75 -3.09 -12.51
C LEU A 275 -3.57 -4.14 -13.25
N ARG A 276 -4.44 -3.72 -14.16
CA ARG A 276 -5.20 -4.64 -15.04
C ARG A 276 -4.25 -5.42 -15.95
N GLY A 277 -3.25 -4.74 -16.53
CA GLY A 277 -2.17 -5.38 -17.28
C GLY A 277 -1.41 -6.43 -16.46
N GLU A 278 -1.07 -6.09 -15.20
CA GLU A 278 -0.47 -7.02 -14.24
C GLU A 278 -1.37 -8.23 -13.96
N ALA A 279 -2.65 -8.00 -13.73
CA ALA A 279 -3.60 -9.06 -13.42
C ALA A 279 -3.77 -10.02 -14.61
N TYR A 280 -3.90 -9.50 -15.84
CA TYR A 280 -3.94 -10.35 -17.03
C TYR A 280 -2.61 -11.10 -17.28
N LEU A 281 -1.45 -10.48 -17.01
CA LEU A 281 -0.16 -11.16 -17.09
C LEU A 281 -0.11 -12.35 -16.11
N ARG A 282 -0.58 -12.18 -14.90
CA ARG A 282 -0.67 -13.25 -13.90
C ARG A 282 -1.62 -14.37 -14.32
N LYS A 283 -2.69 -14.04 -15.01
CA LYS A 283 -3.65 -15.02 -15.56
C LYS A 283 -3.11 -15.78 -16.77
N GLY A 284 -2.04 -15.28 -17.39
CA GLY A 284 -1.54 -15.82 -18.66
C GLY A 284 -2.30 -15.31 -19.89
N ASP A 285 -3.17 -14.31 -19.71
CA ASP A 285 -3.86 -13.63 -20.81
C ASP A 285 -3.01 -12.47 -21.36
N TYR A 286 -2.02 -12.85 -22.15
CA TYR A 286 -1.00 -11.91 -22.64
C TYR A 286 -1.56 -10.84 -23.57
N LEU A 287 -2.60 -11.13 -24.36
CA LEU A 287 -3.18 -10.17 -25.30
C LEU A 287 -3.91 -9.04 -24.57
N ASN A 288 -4.73 -9.38 -23.57
CA ASN A 288 -5.41 -8.39 -22.75
C ASN A 288 -4.42 -7.63 -21.85
N SER A 289 -3.36 -8.31 -21.37
CA SER A 289 -2.27 -7.65 -20.64
C SER A 289 -1.58 -6.58 -21.48
N ILE A 290 -1.16 -6.90 -22.71
CA ILE A 290 -0.54 -5.94 -23.63
C ILE A 290 -1.48 -4.77 -23.92
N SER A 291 -2.76 -5.03 -24.13
CA SER A 291 -3.76 -3.99 -24.40
C SER A 291 -3.89 -3.03 -23.22
N ALA A 292 -3.96 -3.54 -21.99
CA ALA A 292 -4.08 -2.73 -20.79
C ALA A 292 -2.80 -1.89 -20.53
N PHE A 293 -1.61 -2.47 -20.69
CA PHE A 293 -0.35 -1.71 -20.57
C PHE A 293 -0.21 -0.64 -21.64
N ARG A 294 -0.61 -0.90 -22.89
CA ARG A 294 -0.59 0.10 -23.95
C ARG A 294 -1.55 1.24 -23.65
N TRP A 295 -2.74 0.95 -23.15
CA TRP A 295 -3.70 1.97 -22.72
C TRP A 295 -3.11 2.85 -21.64
N PHE A 296 -2.50 2.24 -20.59
CA PHE A 296 -1.78 2.96 -19.56
C PHE A 296 -0.71 3.88 -20.14
N LEU A 297 0.19 3.36 -20.99
CA LEU A 297 1.29 4.12 -21.60
C LEU A 297 0.82 5.29 -22.47
N GLN A 298 -0.36 5.16 -23.09
CA GLN A 298 -0.93 6.21 -23.95
C GLN A 298 -1.52 7.37 -23.13
N HIS A 299 -2.04 7.10 -21.93
CA HIS A 299 -2.84 8.07 -21.19
C HIS A 299 -2.16 8.59 -19.92
N GLN A 300 -1.19 7.85 -19.35
CA GLN A 300 -0.49 8.26 -18.14
C GLN A 300 0.38 9.50 -18.41
N PRO A 301 0.10 10.65 -17.76
CA PRO A 301 0.89 11.86 -17.94
C PRO A 301 2.21 11.86 -17.16
N GLY A 302 2.30 11.03 -16.11
CA GLY A 302 3.46 10.90 -15.23
C GLY A 302 4.58 10.05 -15.80
N GLN A 303 5.66 9.90 -15.03
CA GLN A 303 6.86 9.14 -15.41
C GLN A 303 6.96 7.79 -14.71
N ASN A 304 6.09 7.52 -13.73
CA ASN A 304 6.13 6.31 -12.92
C ASN A 304 5.56 5.12 -13.68
N TYR A 305 6.19 3.96 -13.54
CA TYR A 305 5.82 2.68 -14.16
C TYR A 305 5.94 2.62 -15.69
N ILE A 306 6.48 3.64 -16.34
CA ILE A 306 6.59 3.69 -17.82
C ILE A 306 7.58 2.64 -18.32
N LYS A 307 8.79 2.57 -17.72
CA LYS A 307 9.81 1.59 -18.10
C LYS A 307 9.31 0.17 -17.84
N ASP A 308 8.70 -0.05 -16.70
CA ASP A 308 8.18 -1.36 -16.31
C ASP A 308 7.02 -1.82 -17.22
N ALA A 309 6.10 -0.93 -17.60
CA ALA A 309 5.02 -1.26 -18.52
C ALA A 309 5.56 -1.69 -19.93
N HIS A 310 6.55 -0.96 -20.46
CA HIS A 310 7.21 -1.38 -21.70
C HIS A 310 7.91 -2.74 -21.57
N TYR A 311 8.63 -2.95 -20.46
CA TYR A 311 9.26 -4.24 -20.17
C TYR A 311 8.25 -5.38 -20.09
N LYS A 312 7.10 -5.17 -19.45
CA LYS A 312 6.05 -6.18 -19.30
C LYS A 312 5.32 -6.49 -20.60
N ILE A 313 5.17 -5.52 -21.49
CA ILE A 313 4.68 -5.81 -22.85
C ILE A 313 5.67 -6.75 -23.56
N GLY A 314 6.97 -6.47 -23.49
CA GLY A 314 8.00 -7.36 -24.03
C GLY A 314 7.94 -8.75 -23.40
N LEU A 315 7.76 -8.82 -22.09
CA LEU A 315 7.61 -10.07 -21.36
C LEU A 315 6.36 -10.87 -21.80
N CYS A 316 5.23 -10.18 -22.02
CA CYS A 316 4.02 -10.84 -22.54
C CYS A 316 4.27 -11.46 -23.93
N TYR A 317 4.96 -10.75 -24.82
CA TYR A 317 5.36 -11.33 -26.11
C TYR A 317 6.29 -12.53 -25.96
N TRP A 318 7.29 -12.43 -25.07
CA TRP A 318 8.21 -13.50 -24.77
C TRP A 318 7.50 -14.75 -24.24
N LEU A 319 6.63 -14.60 -23.25
CA LEU A 319 5.88 -15.69 -22.67
C LEU A 319 4.86 -16.31 -23.65
N ASN A 320 4.43 -15.54 -24.66
CA ASN A 320 3.55 -16.02 -25.74
C ASN A 320 4.31 -16.63 -26.92
N GLY A 321 5.65 -16.69 -26.88
CA GLY A 321 6.49 -17.26 -27.92
C GLY A 321 6.81 -16.33 -29.10
N ASN A 322 6.50 -15.05 -29.00
CA ASN A 322 6.76 -14.03 -30.03
C ASN A 322 8.10 -13.33 -29.76
N GLU A 323 9.20 -14.02 -29.99
CA GLU A 323 10.56 -13.58 -29.63
C GLU A 323 10.95 -12.25 -30.30
N ASN A 324 10.65 -12.05 -31.58
CA ASN A 324 11.02 -10.83 -32.29
C ASN A 324 10.33 -9.59 -31.69
N ASP A 325 9.03 -9.67 -31.40
CA ASP A 325 8.28 -8.59 -30.79
C ASP A 325 8.76 -8.35 -29.34
N ALA A 326 9.12 -9.41 -28.62
CA ALA A 326 9.66 -9.31 -27.27
C ALA A 326 10.97 -8.52 -27.26
N ILE A 327 11.92 -8.86 -28.14
CA ILE A 327 13.23 -8.18 -28.25
C ILE A 327 13.01 -6.71 -28.63
N ALA A 328 12.16 -6.41 -29.61
CA ALA A 328 11.85 -5.04 -30.00
C ALA A 328 11.33 -4.21 -28.82
N MET A 329 10.41 -4.76 -28.03
CA MET A 329 9.84 -4.08 -26.87
C MET A 329 10.85 -3.94 -25.71
N PHE A 330 11.75 -4.91 -25.48
CA PHE A 330 12.82 -4.76 -24.51
C PHE A 330 13.79 -3.64 -24.90
N GLU A 331 14.15 -3.51 -26.16
CA GLU A 331 14.98 -2.41 -26.65
C GLU A 331 14.26 -1.05 -26.54
N GLU A 332 12.95 -1.02 -26.69
CA GLU A 332 12.15 0.18 -26.42
C GLU A 332 12.14 0.51 -24.92
N ALA A 333 11.93 -0.46 -24.04
CA ALA A 333 11.94 -0.30 -22.58
C ALA A 333 13.26 0.24 -22.05
N LYS A 334 14.40 -0.13 -22.66
CA LYS A 334 15.71 0.44 -22.29
C LYS A 334 15.78 1.95 -22.51
N ARG A 335 15.11 2.45 -23.53
CA ARG A 335 15.13 3.87 -23.95
C ARG A 335 14.03 4.71 -23.31
N LYS A 336 12.93 4.08 -22.85
CA LYS A 336 11.73 4.75 -22.34
C LYS A 336 11.63 4.68 -20.83
N GLY A 337 11.02 5.71 -20.26
CA GLY A 337 10.77 5.82 -18.83
C GLY A 337 12.03 6.06 -17.98
N LYS A 338 11.81 6.46 -16.74
CA LYS A 338 12.84 6.68 -15.72
C LYS A 338 12.81 5.53 -14.72
N GLU A 339 13.84 5.38 -13.92
CA GLU A 339 13.91 4.42 -12.82
C GLU A 339 13.37 5.04 -11.52
N SER A 340 12.12 5.55 -11.60
CA SER A 340 11.50 6.30 -10.51
C SER A 340 10.93 5.37 -9.44
N THR A 341 10.27 4.29 -9.85
CA THR A 341 9.65 3.32 -8.94
C THR A 341 10.52 2.08 -8.77
N GLU A 342 10.26 1.27 -7.74
CA GLU A 342 10.92 -0.03 -7.57
C GLU A 342 10.59 -0.99 -8.73
N ALA A 343 9.41 -0.87 -9.35
CA ALA A 343 9.06 -1.63 -10.54
C ALA A 343 9.95 -1.23 -11.74
N ASP A 344 10.11 0.09 -11.99
CA ASP A 344 10.98 0.59 -13.06
C ASP A 344 12.45 0.19 -12.86
N LYS A 345 12.96 0.27 -11.61
CA LYS A 345 14.33 -0.21 -11.28
C LYS A 345 14.48 -1.70 -11.51
N SER A 346 13.46 -2.48 -11.15
CA SER A 346 13.43 -3.93 -11.37
C SER A 346 13.43 -4.28 -12.86
N ALA A 347 12.64 -3.55 -13.65
CA ALA A 347 12.62 -3.67 -15.11
C ALA A 347 13.99 -3.32 -15.72
N ALA A 348 14.60 -2.21 -15.28
CA ALA A 348 15.93 -1.81 -15.73
C ALA A 348 16.98 -2.87 -15.40
N HIS A 349 16.94 -3.47 -14.21
CA HIS A 349 17.81 -4.57 -13.85
C HIS A 349 17.62 -5.78 -14.78
N SER A 350 16.37 -6.21 -14.98
CA SER A 350 16.03 -7.34 -15.86
C SER A 350 16.45 -7.10 -17.31
N LEU A 351 16.35 -5.87 -17.81
CA LEU A 351 16.77 -5.48 -19.16
C LEU A 351 18.30 -5.50 -19.35
N ASN A 352 19.07 -5.46 -18.26
CA ASN A 352 20.55 -5.54 -18.28
C ASN A 352 21.05 -6.97 -18.08
N GLU A 353 20.19 -7.94 -17.77
CA GLU A 353 20.56 -9.35 -17.71
C GLU A 353 20.94 -9.87 -19.12
N LYS A 354 21.92 -10.80 -19.16
CA LYS A 354 22.40 -11.37 -20.41
C LYS A 354 21.42 -12.36 -21.03
N GLU A 355 20.65 -13.02 -20.19
CA GLU A 355 19.76 -14.09 -20.59
C GLU A 355 18.29 -13.66 -20.32
N LEU A 356 17.43 -14.00 -21.25
CA LEU A 356 15.99 -13.81 -21.05
C LEU A 356 15.47 -14.84 -20.02
N PRO A 357 14.42 -14.48 -19.25
CA PRO A 357 13.91 -15.36 -18.22
C PRO A 357 13.34 -16.65 -18.82
N ASN A 358 13.52 -17.76 -18.12
CA ASN A 358 12.94 -19.05 -18.53
C ASN A 358 11.41 -18.94 -18.62
N ILE A 359 10.85 -19.30 -19.78
CA ILE A 359 9.43 -19.14 -20.09
C ILE A 359 8.55 -19.95 -19.12
N LYS A 360 8.88 -21.24 -18.93
CA LYS A 360 8.05 -22.11 -18.06
C LYS A 360 8.09 -21.67 -16.61
N LEU A 361 9.28 -21.33 -16.09
CA LEU A 361 9.45 -20.86 -14.71
C LEU A 361 8.79 -19.49 -14.48
N SER A 362 8.83 -18.62 -15.47
CA SER A 362 8.13 -17.32 -15.43
C SER A 362 6.60 -17.50 -15.43
N LYS A 363 6.06 -18.39 -16.26
CA LYS A 363 4.62 -18.72 -16.24
C LYS A 363 4.19 -19.24 -14.88
N ILE A 364 4.92 -20.20 -14.30
CA ILE A 364 4.65 -20.71 -12.95
C ILE A 364 4.65 -19.58 -11.92
N ARG A 365 5.62 -18.66 -11.99
CA ARG A 365 5.68 -17.50 -11.10
C ARG A 365 4.39 -16.68 -11.17
N TYR A 366 4.02 -16.23 -12.36
CA TYR A 366 2.88 -15.33 -12.52
C TYR A 366 1.56 -15.99 -12.15
N LEU A 367 1.36 -17.23 -12.57
CA LEU A 367 0.18 -18.04 -12.20
C LEU A 367 0.09 -18.22 -10.68
N THR A 368 1.20 -18.59 -10.02
CA THR A 368 1.24 -18.72 -8.54
C THR A 368 0.95 -17.39 -7.83
N ASP A 369 1.50 -16.29 -8.33
CA ASP A 369 1.27 -14.96 -7.74
C ASP A 369 -0.16 -14.46 -7.97
N GLY A 370 -0.86 -14.99 -9.00
CA GLY A 370 -2.26 -14.69 -9.33
C GLY A 370 -3.28 -15.60 -8.64
N GLY A 371 -2.84 -16.72 -8.04
CA GLY A 371 -3.74 -17.70 -7.41
C GLY A 371 -4.22 -18.81 -8.35
N TYR A 372 -3.65 -18.90 -9.55
CA TYR A 372 -3.94 -19.96 -10.55
C TYR A 372 -3.03 -21.18 -10.30
N TYR A 373 -3.29 -21.87 -9.18
CA TYR A 373 -2.38 -22.89 -8.67
C TYR A 373 -2.42 -24.19 -9.51
N ASP A 374 -3.58 -24.58 -10.00
CA ASP A 374 -3.75 -25.80 -10.81
C ASP A 374 -3.00 -25.67 -12.14
N GLU A 375 -3.10 -24.51 -12.78
CA GLU A 375 -2.38 -24.21 -14.03
C GLU A 375 -0.87 -24.13 -13.79
N ALA A 376 -0.44 -23.55 -12.66
CA ALA A 376 0.97 -23.50 -12.28
C ALA A 376 1.53 -24.90 -12.01
N GLU A 377 0.76 -25.76 -11.34
CA GLU A 377 1.15 -27.15 -11.05
C GLU A 377 1.23 -27.98 -12.32
N ALA A 378 0.30 -27.81 -13.26
CA ALA A 378 0.31 -28.51 -14.55
C ALA A 378 1.61 -28.21 -15.32
N ILE A 379 2.04 -26.92 -15.36
CA ILE A 379 3.30 -26.56 -16.02
C ILE A 379 4.49 -27.11 -15.23
N LEU A 380 4.49 -27.02 -13.90
CA LEU A 380 5.57 -27.49 -13.04
C LEU A 380 5.81 -28.97 -13.20
N SER A 381 4.74 -29.78 -13.25
CA SER A 381 4.79 -31.23 -13.41
C SER A 381 5.28 -31.68 -14.79
N ALA A 382 5.14 -30.85 -15.81
CA ALA A 382 5.61 -31.09 -17.18
C ALA A 382 7.05 -30.63 -17.43
N ILE A 383 7.76 -30.08 -16.42
CA ILE A 383 9.15 -29.64 -16.56
C ILE A 383 10.08 -30.87 -16.59
N THR A 384 10.98 -30.86 -17.55
CA THR A 384 12.07 -31.84 -17.70
C THR A 384 13.44 -31.18 -17.50
N SER A 385 14.52 -31.96 -17.42
CA SER A 385 15.88 -31.42 -17.34
C SER A 385 16.26 -30.57 -18.56
N MET A 386 15.63 -30.80 -19.72
CA MET A 386 15.86 -30.01 -20.93
C MET A 386 15.27 -28.59 -20.84
N ASP A 387 14.28 -28.39 -19.98
CA ASP A 387 13.68 -27.09 -19.73
C ASP A 387 14.49 -26.24 -18.75
N LEU A 388 15.51 -26.80 -18.12
CA LEU A 388 16.35 -26.19 -17.09
C LEU A 388 17.84 -26.19 -17.51
N PRO A 389 18.21 -25.48 -18.60
CA PRO A 389 19.54 -25.57 -19.19
C PRO A 389 20.63 -24.95 -18.30
N SER A 390 20.28 -23.99 -17.46
CA SER A 390 21.24 -23.31 -16.58
C SER A 390 21.11 -23.77 -15.12
N ARG A 391 22.18 -23.62 -14.35
CA ARG A 391 22.12 -23.82 -12.89
C ARG A 391 21.13 -22.88 -12.22
N ARG A 392 21.01 -21.66 -12.74
CA ARG A 392 20.02 -20.67 -12.26
C ARG A 392 18.59 -21.21 -12.44
N ASP A 393 18.26 -21.76 -13.60
CA ASP A 393 16.95 -22.37 -13.86
C ASP A 393 16.65 -23.53 -12.91
N GLN A 394 17.64 -24.37 -12.63
CA GLN A 394 17.47 -25.49 -11.70
C GLN A 394 17.16 -25.01 -10.28
N VAL A 395 17.87 -23.99 -9.79
CA VAL A 395 17.60 -23.37 -8.49
C VAL A 395 16.23 -22.69 -8.48
N GLU A 396 15.92 -21.92 -9.55
CA GLU A 396 14.63 -21.28 -9.70
C GLU A 396 13.47 -22.27 -9.71
N TYR A 397 13.63 -23.42 -10.34
CA TYR A 397 12.63 -24.50 -10.34
C TYR A 397 12.23 -24.91 -8.91
N TYR A 398 13.20 -25.21 -8.04
CA TYR A 398 12.92 -25.58 -6.65
C TYR A 398 12.28 -24.41 -5.88
N TYR A 399 12.75 -23.20 -6.15
CA TYR A 399 12.14 -22.00 -5.57
C TYR A 399 10.67 -21.81 -5.98
N ARG A 400 10.34 -22.01 -7.29
CA ARG A 400 8.94 -21.92 -7.77
C ARG A 400 8.09 -23.03 -7.18
N LYS A 401 8.62 -24.23 -7.12
CA LYS A 401 7.98 -25.39 -6.49
C LYS A 401 7.68 -25.13 -5.02
N ALA A 402 8.64 -24.57 -4.27
CA ALA A 402 8.47 -24.19 -2.88
C ALA A 402 7.36 -23.11 -2.72
N ARG A 403 7.39 -22.09 -3.58
CA ARG A 403 6.39 -21.02 -3.56
C ARG A 403 4.98 -21.53 -3.83
N LEU A 404 4.80 -22.38 -4.82
CA LEU A 404 3.52 -22.98 -5.16
C LEU A 404 3.00 -23.85 -4.01
N ALA A 405 3.82 -24.80 -3.53
CA ALA A 405 3.49 -25.65 -2.40
C ALA A 405 3.10 -24.84 -1.14
N HIS A 406 3.83 -23.77 -0.84
CA HIS A 406 3.51 -22.89 0.29
C HIS A 406 2.15 -22.20 0.12
N LYS A 407 1.85 -21.69 -1.08
CA LYS A 407 0.57 -21.05 -1.38
C LYS A 407 -0.62 -22.03 -1.32
N MET A 408 -0.39 -23.28 -1.68
CA MET A 408 -1.38 -24.35 -1.58
C MET A 408 -1.47 -24.96 -0.16
N GLY A 409 -0.64 -24.53 0.79
CA GLY A 409 -0.61 -25.08 2.15
C GLY A 409 -0.05 -26.50 2.25
N MET A 410 0.75 -26.93 1.27
CA MET A 410 1.33 -28.27 1.23
C MET A 410 2.49 -28.41 2.21
N ALA A 411 2.62 -29.58 2.82
CA ALA A 411 3.66 -29.87 3.83
C ALA A 411 5.09 -29.79 3.26
N ASP A 412 5.26 -30.12 1.98
CA ASP A 412 6.58 -30.19 1.31
C ASP A 412 7.20 -28.81 1.04
N ALA A 413 6.47 -27.72 1.25
CA ALA A 413 6.95 -26.36 1.02
C ALA A 413 8.27 -26.07 1.75
N GLU A 414 8.39 -26.52 3.01
CA GLU A 414 9.59 -26.38 3.83
C GLU A 414 10.79 -27.05 3.16
N GLN A 415 10.65 -28.30 2.75
CA GLN A 415 11.70 -29.06 2.10
C GLN A 415 12.19 -28.41 0.82
N TYR A 416 11.29 -27.93 -0.03
CA TYR A 416 11.67 -27.28 -1.29
C TYR A 416 12.36 -25.93 -1.07
N TYR A 417 12.00 -25.15 -0.04
CA TYR A 417 12.74 -23.96 0.33
C TYR A 417 14.15 -24.28 0.83
N LEU A 418 14.31 -25.31 1.67
CA LEU A 418 15.62 -25.76 2.14
C LEU A 418 16.50 -26.22 0.98
N GLU A 419 15.95 -26.96 0.03
CA GLU A 419 16.67 -27.35 -1.18
C GLU A 419 17.11 -26.15 -2.02
N THR A 420 16.22 -25.14 -2.17
CA THR A 420 16.55 -23.87 -2.84
C THR A 420 17.75 -23.19 -2.17
N VAL A 421 17.76 -23.12 -0.83
CA VAL A 421 18.87 -22.50 -0.08
C VAL A 421 20.18 -23.26 -0.32
N ASN A 422 20.13 -24.60 -0.26
CA ASN A 422 21.32 -25.44 -0.45
C ASN A 422 21.86 -25.33 -1.87
N MET A 423 21.00 -25.39 -2.88
CA MET A 423 21.40 -25.30 -4.29
C MET A 423 21.90 -23.92 -4.68
N THR A 424 21.39 -22.83 -4.09
CA THR A 424 21.87 -21.47 -4.39
C THR A 424 23.36 -21.32 -3.99
N GLY A 425 23.76 -21.88 -2.87
CA GLY A 425 25.16 -21.82 -2.40
C GLY A 425 25.64 -20.38 -2.18
N GLN A 426 26.70 -20.00 -2.87
CA GLN A 426 27.34 -18.67 -2.75
C GLN A 426 26.92 -17.68 -3.86
N GLU A 427 25.98 -18.08 -4.72
CA GLU A 427 25.52 -17.21 -5.81
C GLU A 427 24.76 -15.98 -5.29
N ASN A 428 24.88 -14.88 -6.01
CA ASN A 428 24.24 -13.61 -5.64
C ASN A 428 22.76 -13.52 -6.09
N TRP A 429 22.12 -14.65 -6.34
CA TRP A 429 20.71 -14.70 -6.69
C TRP A 429 19.82 -14.47 -5.47
N TYR A 430 18.61 -13.95 -5.70
CA TYR A 430 17.66 -13.68 -4.64
C TYR A 430 16.99 -14.94 -4.06
N PHE A 431 17.17 -16.11 -4.67
CA PHE A 431 16.41 -17.31 -4.31
C PHE A 431 16.64 -17.76 -2.86
N ALA A 432 17.92 -17.88 -2.43
CA ALA A 432 18.23 -18.29 -1.06
C ALA A 432 17.76 -17.28 0.01
N PRO A 433 18.09 -15.97 -0.08
CA PRO A 433 17.61 -15.02 0.92
C PRO A 433 16.10 -14.91 0.95
N ASN A 434 15.42 -15.02 -0.19
CA ASN A 434 13.96 -15.01 -0.22
C ASN A 434 13.37 -16.33 0.28
N ALA A 435 13.97 -17.49 -0.01
CA ALA A 435 13.58 -18.77 0.58
C ALA A 435 13.69 -18.73 2.12
N CYS A 436 14.77 -18.19 2.68
CA CYS A 436 14.89 -17.97 4.11
C CYS A 436 13.79 -17.05 4.66
N LEU A 437 13.48 -15.94 3.98
CA LEU A 437 12.38 -15.06 4.36
C LEU A 437 11.04 -15.82 4.40
N GLN A 438 10.76 -16.65 3.39
CA GLN A 438 9.52 -17.43 3.33
C GLN A 438 9.46 -18.54 4.41
N LEU A 439 10.60 -19.20 4.70
CA LEU A 439 10.71 -20.14 5.82
C LEU A 439 10.44 -19.45 7.15
N GLY A 440 10.96 -18.24 7.35
CA GLY A 440 10.64 -17.44 8.52
C GLY A 440 9.13 -17.20 8.68
N TYR A 441 8.42 -16.83 7.62
CA TYR A 441 6.97 -16.67 7.64
C TYR A 441 6.23 -18.01 7.86
N LEU A 442 6.71 -19.10 7.25
CA LEU A 442 6.12 -20.42 7.45
C LEU A 442 6.22 -20.86 8.91
N TYR A 443 7.38 -20.71 9.54
CA TYR A 443 7.57 -21.04 10.95
C TYR A 443 6.79 -20.09 11.88
N GLN A 444 6.70 -18.81 11.55
CA GLN A 444 5.88 -17.86 12.28
C GLN A 444 4.40 -18.26 12.28
N SER A 445 3.86 -18.68 11.11
CA SER A 445 2.48 -19.16 11.01
C SER A 445 2.21 -20.43 11.82
N GLN A 446 3.23 -21.26 12.02
CA GLN A 446 3.20 -22.46 12.87
C GLN A 446 3.48 -22.17 14.36
N ASN A 447 3.62 -20.91 14.75
CA ASN A 447 4.00 -20.48 16.10
C ASN A 447 5.39 -20.99 16.56
N LYS A 448 6.27 -21.35 15.64
CA LYS A 448 7.66 -21.72 15.86
C LYS A 448 8.55 -20.47 15.81
N LEU A 449 8.42 -19.62 16.85
CA LEU A 449 8.97 -18.26 16.81
C LEU A 449 10.51 -18.20 16.83
N LYS A 450 11.20 -19.22 17.40
CA LYS A 450 12.67 -19.28 17.39
C LYS A 450 13.20 -19.60 16.01
N GLU A 451 12.62 -20.58 15.35
CA GLU A 451 12.96 -20.96 13.99
C GLU A 451 12.63 -19.81 13.01
N ALA A 452 11.51 -19.14 13.21
CA ALA A 452 11.15 -17.96 12.42
C ALA A 452 12.22 -16.87 12.55
N GLU A 453 12.64 -16.53 13.77
CA GLU A 453 13.72 -15.56 14.03
C GLU A 453 15.01 -15.95 13.33
N GLU A 454 15.46 -17.23 13.47
CA GLU A 454 16.66 -17.73 12.86
C GLU A 454 16.66 -17.54 11.33
N TYR A 455 15.56 -17.90 10.67
CA TYR A 455 15.46 -17.77 9.21
C TYR A 455 15.33 -16.32 8.74
N PHE A 456 14.66 -15.43 9.48
CA PHE A 456 14.70 -13.99 9.17
C PHE A 456 16.11 -13.41 9.30
N GLN A 457 16.84 -13.77 10.36
CA GLN A 457 18.24 -13.36 10.53
C GLN A 457 19.13 -13.94 9.41
N ARG A 458 18.92 -15.20 9.02
CA ARG A 458 19.63 -15.82 7.92
C ARG A 458 19.35 -15.11 6.60
N ALA A 459 18.13 -14.67 6.32
CA ALA A 459 17.82 -13.85 5.15
C ALA A 459 18.66 -12.55 5.12
N LEU A 460 18.81 -11.88 6.27
CA LEU A 460 19.62 -10.67 6.42
C LEU A 460 21.14 -10.91 6.30
N SER A 461 21.61 -12.13 6.52
CA SER A 461 23.05 -12.48 6.46
C SER A 461 23.60 -12.47 5.03
N TYR A 462 22.76 -12.57 4.00
CA TYR A 462 23.17 -12.51 2.61
C TYR A 462 23.55 -11.07 2.23
N ARG A 463 24.82 -10.81 1.99
CA ARG A 463 25.33 -9.43 1.81
C ARG A 463 25.12 -8.86 0.42
N ARG A 464 25.10 -9.69 -0.60
CA ARG A 464 24.96 -9.28 -2.01
C ARG A 464 23.98 -10.20 -2.70
N HIS A 465 22.88 -9.66 -3.15
CA HIS A 465 21.90 -10.38 -3.98
C HIS A 465 20.90 -9.40 -4.61
N GLU A 466 20.21 -9.87 -5.63
CA GLU A 466 19.08 -9.17 -6.25
C GLU A 466 18.00 -8.87 -5.21
N TYR A 467 17.32 -7.75 -5.36
CA TYR A 467 16.21 -7.32 -4.50
C TYR A 467 16.52 -7.19 -2.99
N LYS A 468 17.80 -6.99 -2.66
CA LYS A 468 18.26 -6.96 -1.26
C LYS A 468 17.46 -6.02 -0.37
N ASN A 469 17.24 -4.77 -0.80
CA ASN A 469 16.54 -3.78 0.01
C ASN A 469 15.11 -4.24 0.37
N SER A 470 14.39 -4.87 -0.57
CA SER A 470 13.04 -5.39 -0.35
C SER A 470 13.02 -6.58 0.60
N ILE A 471 13.94 -7.53 0.43
CA ILE A 471 14.02 -8.73 1.26
C ILE A 471 14.45 -8.36 2.68
N ASP A 472 15.48 -7.53 2.83
CA ASP A 472 15.96 -7.07 4.13
C ASP A 472 14.89 -6.28 4.89
N SER A 473 14.17 -5.38 4.21
CA SER A 473 13.09 -4.62 4.83
C SER A 473 11.98 -5.52 5.38
N LYS A 474 11.57 -6.53 4.61
CA LYS A 474 10.56 -7.51 5.05
C LYS A 474 11.05 -8.36 6.23
N ALA A 475 12.30 -8.83 6.18
CA ALA A 475 12.88 -9.62 7.27
C ALA A 475 12.99 -8.82 8.58
N ARG A 476 13.44 -7.55 8.50
CA ARG A 476 13.47 -6.65 9.67
C ARG A 476 12.08 -6.38 10.22
N SER A 477 11.11 -6.08 9.35
CA SER A 477 9.73 -5.88 9.78
C SER A 477 9.15 -7.10 10.50
N ALA A 478 9.46 -8.31 10.01
CA ALA A 478 9.04 -9.54 10.64
C ALA A 478 9.71 -9.76 12.03
N LEU A 479 11.02 -9.49 12.13
CA LEU A 479 11.74 -9.55 13.42
C LEU A 479 11.20 -8.54 14.43
N ALA A 480 10.87 -7.32 14.00
CA ALA A 480 10.25 -6.31 14.85
C ALA A 480 8.88 -6.76 15.39
N GLN A 481 8.07 -7.43 14.54
CA GLN A 481 6.79 -8.01 14.98
C GLN A 481 6.98 -9.12 16.03
N LEU A 482 8.09 -9.85 15.98
CA LEU A 482 8.46 -10.85 17.00
C LEU A 482 9.02 -10.22 18.28
N GLY A 483 9.17 -8.89 18.37
CA GLY A 483 9.79 -8.19 19.50
C GLY A 483 11.29 -8.46 19.64
N ARG A 484 11.99 -8.67 18.51
CA ARG A 484 13.41 -9.07 18.45
C ARG A 484 14.35 -7.98 17.93
N ILE A 485 13.82 -6.83 17.56
CA ILE A 485 14.56 -5.60 17.21
C ILE A 485 13.85 -4.40 17.84
#